data_62fe9af6d20e038c374d41fdd7a7a1cf
#
_entry.id   62fe9af6d20e038c374d41fdd7a7a1cf
#
_cell.length_a   1.000
_cell.length_b   1.000
_cell.length_c   1.000
_cell.angle_alpha   90.00
_cell.angle_beta   90.00
_cell.angle_gamma   90.00
#
_symmetry.space_group_name_H-M   'P 1'
#
loop_
_entity.id
_entity.type
_entity.pdbx_description
1 polymer ?
#
loop_
_entity_poly.entity_id
_entity_poly.type
_entity_poly.pdbx_seq_one_letter_code
_entity_poly.pdbx_strand_id
1 'polypeptide(L)'
;MKCIGQVLLDVIQRCNETSSICDKLRIDTHDVKFEKSGGMTVTFKGHLVQDETQRFRLGVSFQPVMENHVPEDVLYHEVVRELTVLREGLA
;
A
#
# COMPACT_ATOMS: atom_id res chain seq x y z
N MET A 1 6.41 19.93 -3.29
CA MET A 1 5.41 18.86 -3.47
C MET A 1 6.11 17.57 -3.90
N LYS A 2 5.81 16.47 -3.26
CA LYS A 2 6.42 15.19 -3.62
C LYS A 2 5.80 14.65 -4.90
N CYS A 3 6.60 14.05 -5.77
CA CYS A 3 6.07 13.32 -6.91
C CYS A 3 5.38 12.04 -6.43
N ILE A 4 4.51 11.48 -7.26
CA ILE A 4 3.72 10.32 -6.87
C ILE A 4 4.59 9.12 -6.49
N GLY A 5 5.69 8.90 -7.21
CA GLY A 5 6.61 7.81 -6.88
C GLY A 5 7.17 7.92 -5.48
N GLN A 6 7.51 9.13 -5.04
CA GLN A 6 8.01 9.36 -3.70
C GLN A 6 6.94 9.15 -2.65
N VAL A 7 5.71 9.59 -2.92
CA VAL A 7 4.58 9.38 -2.01
C VAL A 7 4.34 7.89 -1.80
N LEU A 8 4.37 7.10 -2.88
CA LEU A 8 4.16 5.66 -2.80
C LEU A 8 5.25 4.97 -1.96
N LEU A 9 6.51 5.36 -2.16
CA LEU A 9 7.62 4.81 -1.38
C LEU A 9 7.49 5.20 0.10
N ASP A 10 7.10 6.44 0.38
CA ASP A 10 6.91 6.92 1.75
C ASP A 10 5.78 6.16 2.45
N VAL A 11 4.69 5.86 1.74
CA VAL A 11 3.58 5.08 2.28
C VAL A 11 4.05 3.66 2.61
N ILE A 12 4.78 3.01 1.69
CA ILE A 12 5.31 1.67 1.91
C ILE A 12 6.22 1.64 3.13
N GLN A 13 7.16 2.58 3.19
CA GLN A 13 8.10 2.67 4.29
C GLN A 13 7.39 2.89 5.61
N ARG A 14 6.43 3.80 5.63
CA ARG A 14 5.62 4.09 6.81
C ARG A 14 4.85 2.86 7.29
N CYS A 15 4.24 2.11 6.36
CA CYS A 15 3.53 0.87 6.71
C CYS A 15 4.49 -0.16 7.30
N ASN A 16 5.63 -0.39 6.65
CA ASN A 16 6.58 -1.41 7.08
C ASN A 16 7.26 -1.07 8.41
N GLU A 17 7.46 0.21 8.71
CA GLU A 17 8.18 0.62 9.92
C GLU A 17 7.29 0.92 11.11
N THR A 18 6.08 1.43 10.89
CA THR A 18 5.26 1.93 11.99
C THR A 18 4.00 1.13 12.24
N SER A 19 3.55 0.33 11.28
CA SER A 19 2.33 -0.45 11.45
C SER A 19 2.65 -1.79 12.13
N SER A 20 1.92 -2.10 13.21
CA SER A 20 2.05 -3.40 13.88
C SER A 20 1.61 -4.56 12.98
N ILE A 21 0.81 -4.29 11.97
CA ILE A 21 0.35 -5.30 11.01
C ILE A 21 1.52 -5.83 10.19
N CYS A 22 2.54 -5.00 9.94
CA CYS A 22 3.70 -5.39 9.16
C CYS A 22 4.69 -6.27 9.91
N ASP A 23 4.36 -6.68 11.12
CA ASP A 23 5.09 -7.74 11.79
C ASP A 23 4.95 -9.08 11.06
N LYS A 24 3.83 -9.28 10.34
CA LYS A 24 3.54 -10.53 9.62
C LYS A 24 3.50 -10.34 8.11
N LEU A 25 3.18 -9.13 7.65
CA LEU A 25 3.00 -8.82 6.24
C LEU A 25 3.95 -7.69 5.87
N ARG A 26 4.75 -7.88 4.83
CA ARG A 26 5.69 -6.87 4.39
C ARG A 26 5.36 -6.44 2.98
N ILE A 27 5.32 -5.14 2.75
CA ILE A 27 5.07 -4.58 1.42
C ILE A 27 6.40 -4.44 0.70
N ASP A 28 6.47 -4.96 -0.53
CA ASP A 28 7.66 -4.82 -1.36
C ASP A 28 7.76 -3.41 -1.89
N THR A 29 8.98 -2.89 -1.97
CA THR A 29 9.23 -1.56 -2.53
C THR A 29 9.26 -1.58 -4.06
N HIS A 30 9.23 -2.76 -4.66
CA HIS A 30 9.23 -2.96 -6.11
C HIS A 30 7.84 -3.34 -6.58
N ASP A 31 7.60 -3.22 -7.88
CA ASP A 31 6.36 -3.66 -8.53
C ASP A 31 5.11 -2.94 -8.07
N VAL A 32 5.25 -1.71 -7.60
CA VAL A 32 4.08 -0.89 -7.29
C VAL A 32 3.51 -0.38 -8.61
N LYS A 33 2.24 -0.65 -8.85
CA LYS A 33 1.53 -0.16 -10.04
C LYS A 33 0.65 1.00 -9.68
N PHE A 34 0.69 2.01 -10.51
CA PHE A 34 -0.19 3.16 -10.38
C PHE A 34 -0.95 3.34 -11.69
N GLU A 35 -2.26 3.34 -11.61
CA GLU A 35 -3.13 3.53 -12.76
C GLU A 35 -4.07 4.70 -12.53
N LYS A 36 -4.26 5.49 -13.57
CA LYS A 36 -5.05 6.71 -13.53
C LYS A 36 -6.14 6.64 -14.61
N SER A 37 -7.12 5.80 -14.36
CA SER A 37 -8.21 5.56 -15.30
C SER A 37 -9.52 5.57 -14.54
N GLY A 38 -10.30 6.65 -14.68
CA GLY A 38 -11.57 6.80 -13.95
C GLY A 38 -11.39 7.00 -12.46
N GLY A 39 -10.21 7.44 -12.02
CA GLY A 39 -9.81 7.58 -10.64
C GLY A 39 -8.35 7.16 -10.52
N MET A 40 -7.88 7.05 -9.31
CA MET A 40 -6.51 6.58 -9.05
C MET A 40 -6.56 5.22 -8.38
N THR A 41 -5.81 4.27 -8.92
CA THR A 41 -5.67 2.93 -8.34
C THR A 41 -4.20 2.61 -8.17
N VAL A 42 -3.83 2.19 -6.97
CA VAL A 42 -2.47 1.78 -6.65
C VAL A 42 -2.50 0.31 -6.26
N THR A 43 -1.66 -0.49 -6.88
CA THR A 43 -1.53 -1.91 -6.55
C THR A 43 -0.17 -2.13 -5.91
N PHE A 44 -0.19 -2.65 -4.69
CA PHE A 44 1.01 -3.01 -3.94
C PHE A 44 1.14 -4.53 -3.93
N LYS A 45 2.37 -5.00 -3.85
CA LYS A 45 2.67 -6.42 -3.69
C LYS A 45 3.49 -6.60 -2.42
N GLY A 46 3.40 -7.78 -1.83
CA GLY A 46 4.16 -8.08 -0.64
C GLY A 46 4.27 -9.57 -0.41
N HIS A 47 4.79 -9.92 0.76
CA HIS A 47 5.01 -11.31 1.15
C HIS A 47 4.84 -11.46 2.65
N LEU A 48 4.63 -12.70 3.11
CA LEU A 48 4.58 -12.97 4.53
C LEU A 48 6.01 -13.00 5.08
N VAL A 49 6.20 -12.37 6.23
CA VAL A 49 7.52 -12.32 6.87
C VAL A 49 8.01 -13.73 7.22
N GLN A 50 7.11 -14.61 7.63
CA GLN A 50 7.47 -15.99 8.01
C GLN A 50 7.75 -16.90 6.83
N ASP A 51 7.18 -16.58 5.67
CA ASP A 51 7.35 -17.41 4.47
C ASP A 51 7.30 -16.51 3.23
N GLU A 52 8.47 -16.15 2.73
CA GLU A 52 8.61 -15.24 1.59
C GLU A 52 8.04 -15.80 0.29
N THR A 53 7.78 -17.09 0.22
CA THR A 53 7.14 -17.70 -0.95
C THR A 53 5.65 -17.42 -0.99
N GLN A 54 5.05 -17.07 0.15
CA GLN A 54 3.64 -16.68 0.23
C GLN A 54 3.52 -15.19 -0.09
N ARG A 55 2.92 -14.91 -1.24
CA ARG A 55 2.83 -13.55 -1.77
C ARG A 55 1.40 -13.06 -1.73
N PHE A 56 1.24 -11.74 -1.59
CA PHE A 56 -0.07 -11.11 -1.63
C PHE A 56 -0.06 -9.89 -2.53
N ARG A 57 -1.25 -9.40 -2.86
CA ARG A 57 -1.46 -8.20 -3.66
C ARG A 57 -2.59 -7.39 -3.02
N LEU A 58 -2.41 -6.09 -2.91
CA LEU A 58 -3.46 -5.19 -2.47
C LEU A 58 -3.74 -4.13 -3.54
N GLY A 59 -5.02 -3.84 -3.76
CA GLY A 59 -5.42 -2.72 -4.60
C GLY A 59 -6.10 -1.66 -3.75
N VAL A 60 -5.72 -0.42 -3.92
CA VAL A 60 -6.36 0.71 -3.26
C VAL A 60 -6.80 1.70 -4.32
N SER A 61 -8.08 2.08 -4.29
CA SER A 61 -8.64 3.05 -5.22
C SER A 61 -9.11 4.27 -4.46
N PHE A 62 -8.87 5.44 -5.02
CA PHE A 62 -9.32 6.68 -4.41
C PHE A 62 -9.55 7.75 -5.48
N GLN A 63 -10.36 8.73 -5.12
CA GLN A 63 -10.63 9.89 -5.97
C GLN A 63 -9.78 11.06 -5.46
N PRO A 64 -8.89 11.61 -6.27
CA PRO A 64 -8.09 12.75 -5.83
C PRO A 64 -8.98 14.00 -5.74
N VAL A 65 -8.73 14.80 -4.70
CA VAL A 65 -9.43 16.06 -4.53
C VAL A 65 -8.90 17.10 -5.53
N MET A 66 -7.62 17.02 -5.85
CA MET A 66 -6.94 17.92 -6.77
C MET A 66 -6.16 17.11 -7.78
N GLU A 67 -6.04 17.65 -8.99
CA GLU A 67 -5.27 17.00 -10.05
C GLU A 67 -3.83 16.79 -9.62
N ASN A 68 -3.32 15.60 -9.85
CA ASN A 68 -1.94 15.18 -9.52
C ASN A 68 -1.59 15.22 -8.03
N HIS A 69 -2.60 15.35 -7.18
CA HIS A 69 -2.38 15.31 -5.74
C HIS A 69 -2.72 13.92 -5.21
N VAL A 70 -1.75 13.29 -4.54
CA VAL A 70 -1.96 12.00 -3.87
C VAL A 70 -1.96 12.27 -2.37
N PRO A 71 -3.11 12.07 -1.70
CA PRO A 71 -3.19 12.30 -0.26
C PRO A 71 -2.49 11.16 0.50
N GLU A 72 -1.25 11.38 0.89
CA GLU A 72 -0.40 10.37 1.52
C GLU A 72 -1.07 9.73 2.75
N ASP A 73 -1.66 10.55 3.63
CA ASP A 73 -2.30 10.02 4.84
C ASP A 73 -3.51 9.15 4.52
N VAL A 74 -4.32 9.57 3.55
CA VAL A 74 -5.48 8.78 3.13
C VAL A 74 -5.02 7.46 2.54
N LEU A 75 -4.01 7.49 1.68
CA LEU A 75 -3.46 6.29 1.06
C LEU A 75 -2.87 5.36 2.13
N TYR A 76 -2.12 5.90 3.08
CA TYR A 76 -1.56 5.12 4.17
C TYR A 76 -2.67 4.39 4.96
N HIS A 77 -3.73 5.10 5.36
CA HIS A 77 -4.83 4.49 6.12
C HIS A 77 -5.57 3.42 5.31
N GLU A 78 -5.76 3.63 4.02
CA GLU A 78 -6.40 2.63 3.16
C GLU A 78 -5.53 1.38 3.02
N VAL A 79 -4.22 1.53 2.88
CA VAL A 79 -3.29 0.40 2.82
C VAL A 79 -3.32 -0.38 4.12
N VAL A 80 -3.29 0.29 5.27
CA VAL A 80 -3.34 -0.37 6.57
C VAL A 80 -4.67 -1.12 6.74
N ARG A 81 -5.76 -0.53 6.28
CA ARG A 81 -7.08 -1.18 6.34
C ARG A 81 -7.09 -2.47 5.52
N GLU A 82 -6.57 -2.43 4.31
CA GLU A 82 -6.50 -3.61 3.43
C GLU A 82 -5.57 -4.69 4.03
N LEU A 83 -4.46 -4.29 4.60
CA LEU A 83 -3.55 -5.22 5.28
C LEU A 83 -4.22 -5.87 6.48
N THR A 84 -5.03 -5.12 7.22
CA THR A 84 -5.76 -5.64 8.38
C THR A 84 -6.73 -6.74 7.95
N VAL A 85 -7.49 -6.50 6.89
CA VAL A 85 -8.43 -7.48 6.34
C VAL A 85 -7.69 -8.74 5.91
N LEU A 86 -6.56 -8.55 5.21
CA LEU A 86 -5.76 -9.66 4.73
C LEU A 86 -5.21 -10.50 5.89
N ARG A 87 -4.71 -9.84 6.92
CA ARG A 87 -4.16 -10.52 8.11
C ARG A 87 -5.22 -11.34 8.83
N GLU A 88 -6.43 -10.82 8.95
CA GLU A 88 -7.53 -11.54 9.58
C GLU A 88 -7.84 -12.84 8.84
N GLY A 89 -7.68 -12.86 7.53
CA GLY A 89 -7.89 -14.04 6.73
C GLY A 89 -6.79 -15.09 6.83
N LEU A 90 -5.66 -14.75 7.43
CA LEU A 90 -4.52 -15.64 7.58
C LEU A 90 -4.54 -16.43 8.90
N ALA A 91 -5.54 -16.29 9.68
CA ALA A 91 -5.64 -16.89 11.01
C ALA A 91 -5.55 -18.43 10.99
#